data_e1f9b9c218c0713deabdbe74fbfc9883
#
_entry.id   e1f9b9c218c0713deabdbe74fbfc9883
#
_cell.length_a   1.000
_cell.length_b   1.000
_cell.length_c   1.000
_cell.angle_alpha   90.00
_cell.angle_beta   90.00
_cell.angle_gamma   90.00
#
_symmetry.space_group_name_H-M   'P 1'
#
loop_
_entity.id
_entity.type
_entity.pdbx_description
1 polymer ?
#
loop_
_entity_poly.entity_id
_entity_poly.type
_entity_poly.pdbx_seq_one_letter_code
_entity_poly.pdbx_strand_id
1 'polypeptide(L)'
;MPPFRWFRAAGCGRVVLVSGEHDEVRELDDPEVLHVLAEHTLVLYIKTNDKDEQELIRRAEDDPKPLYYREAFLDEQLAIYQRDRGFDYVAQIDPDDFVRWMFPRLFYSRLPRYQAIADQYGYTIGTDDLAAVKDEAGFLRLVEKLLDRQGS
;
A
#
# COMPACT_ATOMS: atom_id res chain seq x y z
N MET A 1 1.72 0.14 17.74
CA MET A 1 1.07 1.29 17.07
C MET A 1 -0.27 0.84 16.52
N PRO A 2 -1.35 1.53 16.80
CA PRO A 2 -2.60 1.18 16.14
C PRO A 2 -2.44 1.44 14.63
N PRO A 3 -2.88 0.53 13.77
CA PRO A 3 -2.68 0.61 12.33
C PRO A 3 -3.49 1.72 11.64
N PHE A 4 -4.35 2.43 12.38
CA PHE A 4 -5.21 3.47 11.82
C PHE A 4 -5.12 4.75 12.67
N ARG A 5 -4.71 5.85 12.05
CA ARG A 5 -4.90 7.18 12.61
C ARG A 5 -6.17 7.78 12.01
N TRP A 6 -7.15 8.01 12.85
CA TRP A 6 -8.38 8.70 12.48
C TRP A 6 -8.17 10.21 12.58
N PHE A 7 -8.37 10.93 11.51
CA PHE A 7 -8.41 12.38 11.52
C PHE A 7 -9.84 12.84 11.25
N ARG A 8 -10.34 13.73 12.08
CA ARG A 8 -11.64 14.37 11.91
C ARG A 8 -11.40 15.79 11.40
N ALA A 9 -11.60 16.00 10.10
CA ALA A 9 -11.63 17.34 9.53
C ALA A 9 -13.01 17.96 9.72
N ALA A 10 -13.07 19.24 10.12
CA ALA A 10 -14.33 19.97 10.24
C ALA A 10 -14.99 20.09 8.85
N GLY A 11 -16.17 19.47 8.70
CA GLY A 11 -16.96 19.54 7.44
C GLY A 11 -16.73 18.41 6.45
N CYS A 12 -15.73 17.58 6.61
CA CYS A 12 -15.51 16.38 5.81
C CYS A 12 -15.60 15.13 6.69
N GLY A 13 -16.11 14.04 6.14
CA GLY A 13 -16.20 12.75 6.83
C GLY A 13 -14.84 12.23 7.34
N ARG A 14 -14.80 11.05 7.89
CA ARG A 14 -13.58 10.43 8.42
C ARG A 14 -12.55 10.20 7.34
N VAL A 15 -11.32 10.64 7.57
CA VAL A 15 -10.17 10.27 6.73
C VAL A 15 -9.60 8.96 7.23
N VAL A 16 -9.56 7.96 6.39
CA VAL A 16 -8.92 6.66 6.68
C VAL A 16 -7.62 6.60 5.89
N LEU A 17 -6.49 6.59 6.61
CA LEU A 17 -5.20 6.28 6.01
C LEU A 17 -5.01 4.76 6.06
N VAL A 18 -5.05 4.13 4.90
CA VAL A 18 -4.67 2.72 4.76
C VAL A 18 -3.19 2.66 4.43
N SER A 19 -2.38 2.17 5.36
CA SER A 19 -0.97 1.91 5.07
C SER A 19 -0.82 0.57 4.37
N GLY A 20 0.12 0.48 3.43
CA GLY A 20 0.33 -0.71 2.61
C GLY A 20 0.76 -1.98 3.36
N GLU A 21 0.96 -1.90 4.68
CA GLU A 21 1.27 -3.06 5.52
C GLU A 21 0.07 -3.99 5.77
N HIS A 22 -1.15 -3.53 5.51
CA HIS A 22 -2.39 -4.27 5.74
C HIS A 22 -3.13 -4.64 4.46
N ASP A 23 -2.40 -4.82 3.39
CA ASP A 23 -2.93 -5.01 2.05
C ASP A 23 -3.61 -6.36 1.78
N GLU A 24 -3.66 -7.20 2.78
CA GLU A 24 -4.32 -8.49 2.73
C GLU A 24 -5.77 -8.47 3.19
N VAL A 25 -6.27 -7.30 3.38
CA VAL A 25 -7.68 -7.15 3.66
C VAL A 25 -8.40 -7.56 2.40
N ARG A 26 -8.91 -8.80 2.37
CA ARG A 26 -9.75 -9.34 1.28
C ARG A 26 -10.89 -8.39 0.94
N GLU A 27 -11.28 -7.62 1.93
CA GLU A 27 -12.30 -6.60 1.85
C GLU A 27 -11.99 -5.50 0.84
N LEU A 28 -10.70 -5.20 0.56
CA LEU A 28 -10.33 -4.23 -0.49
C LEU A 28 -10.52 -4.77 -1.92
N ASP A 29 -10.85 -6.05 -2.08
CA ASP A 29 -11.26 -6.63 -3.37
C ASP A 29 -12.77 -6.60 -3.55
N ASP A 30 -13.52 -6.33 -2.49
CA ASP A 30 -14.97 -6.28 -2.53
C ASP A 30 -15.43 -4.87 -2.95
N PRO A 31 -16.07 -4.72 -4.11
CA PRO A 31 -16.60 -3.43 -4.58
C PRO A 31 -17.61 -2.79 -3.63
N GLU A 32 -18.40 -3.59 -2.89
CA GLU A 32 -19.34 -3.06 -1.89
C GLU A 32 -18.59 -2.38 -0.74
N VAL A 33 -17.52 -3.01 -0.24
CA VAL A 33 -16.69 -2.43 0.83
C VAL A 33 -16.03 -1.14 0.36
N LEU A 34 -15.46 -1.13 -0.84
CA LEU A 34 -14.84 0.06 -1.41
C LEU A 34 -15.86 1.20 -1.62
N HIS A 35 -17.08 0.86 -2.03
CA HIS A 35 -18.16 1.84 -2.19
C HIS A 35 -18.55 2.45 -0.84
N VAL A 36 -18.76 1.65 0.18
CA VAL A 36 -19.06 2.11 1.55
C VAL A 36 -17.93 2.96 2.12
N LEU A 37 -16.67 2.57 1.91
CA LEU A 37 -15.52 3.36 2.32
C LEU A 37 -15.50 4.73 1.63
N ALA A 38 -15.73 4.76 0.33
CA ALA A 38 -15.76 6.02 -0.43
C ALA A 38 -16.92 6.94 -0.03
N GLU A 39 -18.07 6.38 0.35
CA GLU A 39 -19.23 7.14 0.80
C GLU A 39 -19.03 7.78 2.17
N HIS A 40 -18.36 7.08 3.08
CA HIS A 40 -18.22 7.49 4.49
C HIS A 40 -16.83 8.00 4.88
N THR A 41 -15.84 7.89 3.98
CA THR A 41 -14.46 8.24 4.25
C THR A 41 -13.81 8.90 3.03
N LEU A 42 -12.66 9.53 3.27
CA LEU A 42 -11.78 9.95 2.19
C LEU A 42 -10.69 8.90 2.00
N VAL A 43 -10.69 8.24 0.85
CA VAL A 43 -9.67 7.26 0.48
C VAL A 43 -8.48 7.98 -0.16
N LEU A 44 -7.31 7.88 0.45
CA LEU A 44 -6.07 8.46 -0.06
C LEU A 44 -5.05 7.36 -0.36
N TYR A 45 -4.57 7.32 -1.58
CA TYR A 45 -3.40 6.54 -1.96
C TYR A 45 -2.16 7.42 -1.92
N ILE A 46 -1.19 7.03 -1.10
CA ILE A 46 0.11 7.69 -1.01
C ILE A 46 1.04 7.00 -1.99
N LYS A 47 1.26 7.64 -3.13
CA LYS A 47 2.13 7.11 -4.19
C LYS A 47 3.58 7.45 -3.91
N THR A 48 4.41 6.44 -3.81
CA THR A 48 5.85 6.57 -3.65
C THR A 48 6.51 7.08 -4.94
N ASN A 49 7.60 7.85 -4.80
CA ASN A 49 8.50 8.17 -5.89
C ASN A 49 9.59 7.09 -6.01
N ASP A 50 10.37 7.12 -7.08
CA ASP A 50 11.41 6.11 -7.36
C ASP A 50 12.45 5.99 -6.22
N LYS A 51 12.78 7.11 -5.57
CA LYS A 51 13.72 7.13 -4.45
C LYS A 51 13.16 6.41 -3.22
N ASP A 52 11.89 6.65 -2.91
CA ASP A 52 11.22 6.00 -1.78
C ASP A 52 11.02 4.51 -2.05
N GLU A 53 10.72 4.13 -3.28
CA GLU A 53 10.63 2.72 -3.70
C GLU A 53 11.95 1.98 -3.49
N GLN A 54 13.06 2.57 -3.94
CA GLN A 54 14.39 2.01 -3.75
C GLN A 54 14.75 1.89 -2.26
N GLU A 55 14.41 2.89 -1.47
CA GLU A 55 14.66 2.86 -0.02
C GLU A 55 13.82 1.78 0.69
N LEU A 56 12.56 1.58 0.29
CA LEU A 56 11.71 0.52 0.84
C LEU A 56 12.28 -0.87 0.50
N ILE A 57 12.72 -1.07 -0.73
CA ILE A 57 13.35 -2.33 -1.17
C ILE A 57 14.64 -2.56 -0.40
N ARG A 58 15.49 -1.55 -0.28
CA ARG A 58 16.75 -1.65 0.48
C ARG A 58 16.51 -2.02 1.93
N ARG A 59 15.52 -1.44 2.59
CA ARG A 59 15.15 -1.79 3.98
C ARG A 59 14.70 -3.23 4.13
N ALA A 60 13.94 -3.73 3.17
CA ALA A 60 13.50 -5.12 3.17
C ALA A 60 14.65 -6.10 2.90
N GLU A 61 15.68 -5.68 2.17
CA GLU A 61 16.91 -6.44 1.97
C GLU A 61 17.77 -6.48 3.23
N ASP A 62 17.91 -5.35 3.91
CA ASP A 62 18.73 -5.21 5.12
C ASP A 62 18.10 -5.93 6.34
N ASP A 63 16.78 -5.82 6.49
CA ASP A 63 16.02 -6.37 7.62
C ASP A 63 14.74 -7.05 7.12
N PRO A 64 14.85 -8.26 6.54
CA PRO A 64 13.69 -8.99 6.01
C PRO A 64 12.72 -9.36 7.14
N LYS A 65 11.47 -8.98 6.96
CA LYS A 65 10.39 -9.27 7.91
C LYS A 65 9.34 -10.17 7.27
N PRO A 66 8.65 -11.00 8.06
CA PRO A 66 7.53 -11.76 7.54
C PRO A 66 6.53 -10.86 6.83
N LEU A 67 6.15 -11.26 5.63
CA LEU A 67 5.20 -10.54 4.78
C LEU A 67 3.88 -11.32 4.71
N TYR A 68 2.80 -10.60 4.51
CA TYR A 68 1.51 -11.21 4.22
C TYR A 68 1.35 -11.35 2.71
N TYR A 69 0.87 -12.52 2.28
CA TYR A 69 0.64 -12.85 0.87
C TYR A 69 -0.76 -13.38 0.66
N ARG A 70 -1.29 -13.15 -0.52
CA ARG A 70 -2.42 -13.95 -1.00
C ARG A 70 -1.92 -15.34 -1.34
N GLU A 71 -2.65 -16.37 -0.95
CA GLU A 71 -2.26 -17.77 -1.14
C GLU A 71 -1.86 -18.05 -2.60
N ALA A 72 -2.71 -17.67 -3.56
CA ALA A 72 -2.42 -17.87 -4.97
C ALA A 72 -1.13 -17.17 -5.45
N PHE A 73 -0.85 -15.97 -4.96
CA PHE A 73 0.37 -15.25 -5.26
C PHE A 73 1.59 -15.94 -4.64
N LEU A 74 1.48 -16.36 -3.39
CA LEU A 74 2.56 -17.07 -2.71
C LEU A 74 2.90 -18.38 -3.41
N ASP A 75 1.91 -19.17 -3.77
CA ASP A 75 2.09 -20.46 -4.46
C ASP A 75 2.80 -20.28 -5.81
N GLU A 76 2.39 -19.29 -6.59
CA GLU A 76 3.03 -18.96 -7.86
C GLU A 76 4.50 -18.57 -7.66
N GLN A 77 4.75 -17.67 -6.73
CA GLN A 77 6.10 -17.15 -6.49
C GLN A 77 7.02 -18.21 -5.85
N LEU A 78 6.51 -19.07 -4.98
CA LEU A 78 7.27 -20.20 -4.45
C LEU A 78 7.70 -21.15 -5.57
N ALA A 79 6.81 -21.48 -6.48
CA ALA A 79 7.13 -22.34 -7.61
C ALA A 79 8.22 -21.72 -8.51
N ILE A 80 8.16 -20.41 -8.74
CA ILE A 80 9.18 -19.68 -9.49
C ILE A 80 10.52 -19.72 -8.75
N TYR A 81 10.52 -19.39 -7.47
CA TYR A 81 11.73 -19.36 -6.64
C TYR A 81 12.42 -20.73 -6.56
N GLN A 82 11.65 -21.79 -6.31
CA GLN A 82 12.18 -23.15 -6.26
C GLN A 82 12.83 -23.54 -7.59
N ARG A 83 12.16 -23.29 -8.72
CA ARG A 83 12.70 -23.57 -10.03
C ARG A 83 13.99 -22.79 -10.32
N ASP A 84 13.98 -21.48 -10.02
CA ASP A 84 15.12 -20.60 -10.33
C ASP A 84 16.34 -20.91 -9.46
N ARG A 85 16.13 -21.42 -8.24
CA ARG A 85 17.18 -21.79 -7.28
C ARG A 85 17.54 -23.27 -7.28
N GLY A 86 16.78 -24.10 -8.02
CA GLY A 86 16.99 -25.54 -8.07
C GLY A 86 16.64 -26.28 -6.78
N PHE A 87 15.65 -25.79 -6.04
CA PHE A 87 15.15 -26.43 -4.82
C PHE A 87 14.01 -27.40 -5.13
N ASP A 88 14.10 -28.60 -4.60
CA ASP A 88 13.07 -29.64 -4.74
C ASP A 88 11.96 -29.53 -3.68
N TYR A 89 12.29 -28.95 -2.53
CA TYR A 89 11.40 -28.88 -1.37
C TYR A 89 11.41 -27.50 -0.73
N VAL A 90 10.25 -27.05 -0.25
CA VAL A 90 10.10 -25.79 0.49
C VAL A 90 11.01 -25.72 1.73
N ALA A 91 11.26 -26.85 2.38
CA ALA A 91 12.16 -26.92 3.54
C ALA A 91 13.63 -26.56 3.27
N GLN A 92 14.03 -26.49 2.00
CA GLN A 92 15.37 -26.04 1.58
C GLN A 92 15.50 -24.52 1.49
N ILE A 93 14.37 -23.82 1.54
CA ILE A 93 14.30 -22.36 1.36
C ILE A 93 14.67 -21.69 2.68
N ASP A 94 15.66 -20.80 2.64
CA ASP A 94 15.89 -19.86 3.73
C ASP A 94 14.79 -18.77 3.69
N PRO A 95 14.04 -18.59 4.80
CA PRO A 95 12.93 -17.65 4.84
C PRO A 95 13.32 -16.20 4.56
N ASP A 96 14.48 -15.76 5.06
CA ASP A 96 14.96 -14.40 4.90
C ASP A 96 15.38 -14.13 3.45
N ASP A 97 16.04 -15.08 2.81
CA ASP A 97 16.42 -14.99 1.40
C ASP A 97 15.18 -14.98 0.49
N PHE A 98 14.17 -15.77 0.85
CA PHE A 98 12.90 -15.74 0.13
C PHE A 98 12.19 -14.40 0.26
N VAL A 99 12.15 -13.81 1.46
CA VAL A 99 11.55 -12.47 1.68
C VAL A 99 12.29 -11.40 0.88
N ARG A 100 13.63 -11.40 0.86
CA ARG A 100 14.43 -10.45 0.07
C ARG A 100 14.11 -10.55 -1.42
N TRP A 101 14.01 -11.76 -1.94
CA TRP A 101 13.67 -12.00 -3.34
C TRP A 101 12.22 -11.65 -3.67
N MET A 102 11.30 -11.90 -2.73
CA MET A 102 9.86 -11.73 -2.88
C MET A 102 9.42 -10.27 -2.76
N PHE A 103 10.02 -9.50 -1.85
CA PHE A 103 9.54 -8.17 -1.50
C PHE A 103 9.38 -7.24 -2.70
N PRO A 104 10.34 -7.08 -3.61
CA PRO A 104 10.16 -6.22 -4.79
C PRO A 104 8.99 -6.68 -5.67
N ARG A 105 8.81 -7.99 -5.83
CA ARG A 105 7.72 -8.56 -6.64
C ARG A 105 6.37 -8.27 -6.03
N LEU A 106 6.25 -8.48 -4.73
CA LEU A 106 5.03 -8.17 -3.98
C LEU A 106 4.73 -6.67 -4.03
N PHE A 107 5.72 -5.84 -3.78
CA PHE A 107 5.60 -4.38 -3.81
C PHE A 107 5.05 -3.90 -5.16
N TYR A 108 5.70 -4.26 -6.26
CA TYR A 108 5.27 -3.83 -7.61
C TYR A 108 3.95 -4.46 -8.06
N SER A 109 3.60 -5.64 -7.56
CA SER A 109 2.29 -6.25 -7.86
C SER A 109 1.11 -5.49 -7.24
N ARG A 110 1.35 -4.77 -6.16
CA ARG A 110 0.34 -4.01 -5.42
C ARG A 110 0.05 -2.63 -6.02
N LEU A 111 1.05 -1.98 -6.63
CA LEU A 111 0.93 -0.60 -7.11
C LEU A 111 -0.24 -0.38 -8.09
N PRO A 112 -0.46 -1.22 -9.12
CA PRO A 112 -1.58 -1.04 -10.04
C PRO A 112 -2.94 -1.15 -9.35
N ARG A 113 -3.05 -2.01 -8.34
CA ARG A 113 -4.27 -2.20 -7.56
C ARG A 113 -4.60 -0.97 -6.73
N TYR A 114 -3.62 -0.42 -6.02
CA TYR A 114 -3.81 0.81 -5.25
C TYR A 114 -4.18 1.99 -6.14
N GLN A 115 -3.52 2.11 -7.28
CA GLN A 115 -3.84 3.17 -8.24
C GLN A 115 -5.28 3.02 -8.76
N ALA A 116 -5.72 1.81 -9.09
CA ALA A 116 -7.08 1.56 -9.56
C ALA A 116 -8.13 1.90 -8.49
N ILE A 117 -7.86 1.57 -7.21
CA ILE A 117 -8.74 1.92 -6.10
C ILE A 117 -8.82 3.44 -5.93
N ALA A 118 -7.69 4.13 -5.98
CA ALA A 118 -7.64 5.58 -5.86
C ALA A 118 -8.35 6.29 -7.02
N ASP A 119 -8.17 5.80 -8.24
CA ASP A 119 -8.79 6.39 -9.44
C ASP A 119 -10.31 6.25 -9.42
N GLN A 120 -10.83 5.16 -8.86
CA GLN A 120 -12.26 4.89 -8.82
C GLN A 120 -12.94 5.41 -7.55
N TYR A 121 -12.30 5.33 -6.39
CA TYR A 121 -12.92 5.54 -5.09
C TYR A 121 -12.30 6.63 -4.24
N GLY A 122 -11.18 7.22 -4.68
CA GLY A 122 -10.44 8.15 -3.85
C GLY A 122 -9.52 9.09 -4.61
N TYR A 123 -8.38 9.37 -3.98
CA TYR A 123 -7.42 10.35 -4.47
C TYR A 123 -5.99 9.80 -4.33
N THR A 124 -5.11 10.28 -5.20
CA THR A 124 -3.68 9.98 -5.13
C THR A 124 -2.90 11.22 -4.69
N ILE A 125 -2.02 11.05 -3.70
CA ILE A 125 -1.03 12.06 -3.31
C ILE A 125 0.37 11.46 -3.42
N GLY A 126 1.35 12.29 -3.81
CA GLY A 126 2.75 11.88 -3.80
C GLY A 126 3.35 11.92 -2.39
N THR A 127 4.35 11.11 -2.14
CA THR A 127 5.15 11.17 -0.90
C THR A 127 5.81 12.53 -0.74
N ASP A 128 6.23 13.18 -1.83
CA ASP A 128 6.82 14.52 -1.80
C ASP A 128 5.81 15.59 -1.30
N ASP A 129 4.56 15.52 -1.75
CA ASP A 129 3.49 16.41 -1.28
C ASP A 129 3.23 16.22 0.22
N LEU A 130 3.23 14.96 0.66
CA LEU A 130 3.03 14.62 2.06
C LEU A 130 4.22 15.03 2.93
N ALA A 131 5.44 14.89 2.43
CA ALA A 131 6.67 15.30 3.12
C ALA A 131 6.75 16.82 3.36
N ALA A 132 6.09 17.61 2.52
CA ALA A 132 5.99 19.06 2.69
C ALA A 132 5.01 19.48 3.78
N VAL A 133 4.16 18.59 4.27
CA VAL A 133 3.19 18.83 5.32
C VAL A 133 3.87 18.79 6.70
N LYS A 134 3.78 19.88 7.45
CA LYS A 134 4.45 20.03 8.74
C LYS A 134 3.52 19.81 9.94
N ASP A 135 2.22 20.04 9.73
CA ASP A 135 1.21 20.01 10.77
C ASP A 135 -0.17 19.57 10.22
N GLU A 136 -1.11 19.40 11.11
CA GLU A 136 -2.49 19.02 10.76
C GLU A 136 -3.14 20.02 9.80
N ALA A 137 -2.96 21.32 10.03
CA ALA A 137 -3.51 22.37 9.19
C ALA A 137 -2.93 22.31 7.75
N GLY A 138 -1.66 21.98 7.61
CA GLY A 138 -1.01 21.74 6.33
C GLY A 138 -1.59 20.52 5.61
N PHE A 139 -1.87 19.44 6.35
CA PHE A 139 -2.51 18.26 5.80
C PHE A 139 -3.94 18.55 5.32
N LEU A 140 -4.74 19.27 6.09
CA LEU A 140 -6.09 19.66 5.69
C LEU A 140 -6.10 20.51 4.43
N ARG A 141 -5.18 21.48 4.32
CA ARG A 141 -5.03 22.27 3.08
C ARG A 141 -4.66 21.42 1.87
N LEU A 142 -3.83 20.40 2.05
CA LEU A 142 -3.50 19.43 0.99
C LEU A 142 -4.75 18.68 0.53
N VAL A 143 -5.55 18.18 1.48
CA VAL A 143 -6.80 17.47 1.20
C VAL A 143 -7.80 18.40 0.48
N GLU A 144 -7.99 19.63 0.94
CA GLU A 144 -8.88 20.63 0.30
C GLU A 144 -8.50 20.84 -1.16
N LYS A 145 -7.21 20.99 -1.47
CA LYS A 145 -6.72 21.13 -2.85
C LYS A 145 -7.02 19.90 -3.73
N LEU A 146 -7.00 18.70 -3.15
CA LEU A 146 -7.35 17.48 -3.87
C LEU A 146 -8.84 17.45 -4.23
N LEU A 147 -9.69 17.84 -3.29
CA LEU A 147 -11.15 17.92 -3.48
C LEU A 147 -11.54 18.96 -4.54
N ASP A 148 -10.91 20.13 -4.51
CA ASP A 148 -11.18 21.21 -5.46
C ASP A 148 -10.81 20.85 -6.91
N ARG A 149 -9.75 20.06 -7.11
CA ARG A 149 -9.32 19.63 -8.45
C ARG A 149 -10.29 18.70 -9.16
N GLN A 150 -11.14 18.00 -8.45
CA GLN A 150 -12.17 17.13 -9.04
C GLN A 150 -13.53 17.79 -9.21
N GLY A 151 -13.74 18.94 -8.57
CA GLY A 151 -14.97 19.73 -8.68
C GLY A 151 -15.00 20.72 -9.88
N SER A 152 -13.97 20.70 -10.73
CA SER A 152 -13.82 21.60 -11.88
C SER A 152 -13.97 20.87 -13.20
#